data_d55c4fcee2fe935b928dacc242ced4ae
#
_entry.id   d55c4fcee2fe935b928dacc242ced4ae
#
_cell.length_a   1.000
_cell.length_b   1.000
_cell.length_c   1.000
_cell.angle_alpha   90.00
_cell.angle_beta   90.00
_cell.angle_gamma   90.00
#
_symmetry.space_group_name_H-M   'P 1'
#
loop_
_entity.id
_entity.type
_entity.pdbx_description
1 polymer ?
#
loop_
_entity_poly.entity_id
_entity_poly.type
_entity_poly.pdbx_seq_one_letter_code
_entity_poly.pdbx_strand_id
1 'polypeptide(L)'
;DHLPLVMEFASTLDASAAQGFTGEFAHILNALYAALLKRRSLYAHIPAAVLELMGHAIAPTEVPEDEALDDAWAEPAAFDGCSTKGQQRADQPQPIHIVRTPRASASTPQRGA
;
A
#
# COMPACT_ATOMS: atom_id res chain seq x y z
N ASP A 1 -4.71 -11.28 -9.74
CA ASP A 1 -3.63 -10.29 -9.99
C ASP A 1 -2.57 -10.72 -11.01
N HIS A 2 -2.82 -11.80 -11.75
CA HIS A 2 -1.96 -12.21 -12.84
C HIS A 2 -2.70 -12.10 -14.17
N LEU A 3 -2.47 -10.99 -14.91
CA LEU A 3 -3.22 -10.66 -16.13
C LEU A 3 -3.26 -11.80 -17.18
N PRO A 4 -2.17 -12.54 -17.46
CA PRO A 4 -2.24 -13.66 -18.40
C PRO A 4 -3.25 -14.74 -17.99
N LEU A 5 -3.33 -15.08 -16.71
CA LEU A 5 -4.31 -16.06 -16.20
C LEU A 5 -5.75 -15.56 -16.35
N VAL A 6 -5.98 -14.28 -16.10
CA VAL A 6 -7.29 -13.62 -16.27
C VAL A 6 -7.70 -13.66 -17.75
N MET A 7 -6.78 -13.42 -18.67
CA MET A 7 -7.02 -13.49 -20.10
C MET A 7 -7.26 -14.93 -20.57
N GLU A 8 -6.52 -15.90 -20.05
CA GLU A 8 -6.74 -17.31 -20.33
C GLU A 8 -8.13 -17.74 -19.89
N PHE A 9 -8.54 -17.37 -18.68
CA PHE A 9 -9.91 -17.65 -18.21
C PHE A 9 -10.96 -16.98 -19.11
N ALA A 10 -10.80 -15.71 -19.45
CA ALA A 10 -11.73 -15.01 -20.35
C ALA A 10 -11.86 -15.71 -21.71
N SER A 11 -10.78 -16.31 -22.21
CA SER A 11 -10.80 -17.05 -23.49
C SER A 11 -11.62 -18.34 -23.47
N THR A 12 -11.92 -18.88 -22.28
CA THR A 12 -12.75 -20.08 -22.11
C THR A 12 -14.25 -19.77 -22.06
N LEU A 13 -14.62 -18.50 -21.96
CA LEU A 13 -15.99 -18.03 -21.87
C LEU A 13 -16.60 -17.83 -23.27
N ASP A 14 -17.92 -17.87 -23.37
CA ASP A 14 -18.59 -17.36 -24.56
C ASP A 14 -18.41 -15.83 -24.70
N ALA A 15 -18.63 -15.30 -25.91
CA ALA A 15 -18.33 -13.91 -26.22
C ALA A 15 -19.06 -12.91 -25.29
N SER A 16 -20.31 -13.18 -24.91
CA SER A 16 -21.08 -12.30 -24.03
C SER A 16 -20.56 -12.32 -22.61
N ALA A 17 -20.27 -13.52 -22.08
CA ALA A 17 -19.71 -13.68 -20.75
C ALA A 17 -18.28 -13.12 -20.67
N ALA A 18 -17.47 -13.30 -21.71
CA ALA A 18 -16.13 -12.74 -21.80
C ALA A 18 -16.17 -11.20 -21.80
N GLN A 19 -17.09 -10.60 -22.54
CA GLN A 19 -17.29 -9.15 -22.56
C GLN A 19 -17.72 -8.63 -21.17
N GLY A 20 -18.71 -9.25 -20.54
CA GLY A 20 -19.14 -8.88 -19.19
C GLY A 20 -18.00 -9.00 -18.17
N PHE A 21 -17.31 -10.13 -18.16
CA PHE A 21 -16.17 -10.37 -17.28
C PHE A 21 -15.03 -9.35 -17.49
N THR A 22 -14.68 -9.06 -18.74
CA THR A 22 -13.63 -8.08 -19.08
C THR A 22 -14.07 -6.66 -18.68
N GLY A 23 -15.37 -6.37 -18.72
CA GLY A 23 -15.93 -5.09 -18.29
C GLY A 23 -15.63 -4.73 -16.85
N GLU A 24 -15.59 -5.73 -15.95
CA GLU A 24 -15.31 -5.52 -14.53
C GLU A 24 -13.92 -4.91 -14.27
N PHE A 25 -12.96 -5.19 -15.14
CA PHE A 25 -11.59 -4.68 -15.01
C PHE A 25 -11.12 -3.82 -16.20
N ALA A 26 -12.04 -3.40 -17.07
CA ALA A 26 -11.73 -2.51 -18.20
C ALA A 26 -11.03 -1.21 -17.76
N HIS A 27 -11.37 -0.68 -16.56
CA HIS A 27 -10.71 0.48 -15.98
C HIS A 27 -9.23 0.22 -15.65
N ILE A 28 -8.88 -1.00 -15.23
CA ILE A 28 -7.50 -1.42 -14.97
C ILE A 28 -6.71 -1.51 -16.28
N LEU A 29 -7.33 -2.09 -17.32
CA LEU A 29 -6.71 -2.16 -18.65
C LEU A 29 -6.46 -0.75 -19.23
N ASN A 30 -7.40 0.18 -19.02
CA ASN A 30 -7.23 1.58 -19.44
C ASN A 30 -6.11 2.27 -18.67
N ALA A 31 -6.00 2.07 -17.35
CA ALA A 31 -4.91 2.60 -16.54
C ALA A 31 -3.55 2.03 -16.98
N LEU A 32 -3.47 0.73 -17.23
CA LEU A 32 -2.27 0.07 -17.74
C LEU A 32 -1.88 0.60 -19.12
N TYR A 33 -2.86 0.77 -20.02
CA TYR A 33 -2.65 1.38 -21.32
C TYR A 33 -2.04 2.79 -21.19
N ALA A 34 -2.63 3.65 -20.37
CA ALA A 34 -2.14 5.00 -20.14
C ALA A 34 -0.73 5.03 -19.57
N ALA A 35 -0.42 4.17 -18.58
CA ALA A 35 0.90 4.06 -17.99
C ALA A 35 1.97 3.62 -19.01
N LEU A 36 1.63 2.64 -19.86
CA LEU A 36 2.53 2.17 -20.91
C LEU A 36 2.75 3.21 -22.01
N LEU A 37 1.71 3.98 -22.37
CA LEU A 37 1.84 5.11 -23.30
C LEU A 37 2.78 6.20 -22.74
N LYS A 38 2.64 6.56 -21.48
CA LYS A 38 3.52 7.53 -20.81
C LYS A 38 5.00 7.11 -20.91
N ARG A 39 5.25 5.81 -20.80
CA ARG A 39 6.59 5.20 -20.95
C ARG A 39 7.02 4.98 -22.41
N ARG A 40 6.20 5.35 -23.38
CA ARG A 40 6.42 5.11 -24.82
C ARG A 40 6.69 3.63 -25.15
N SER A 41 6.05 2.73 -24.40
CA SER A 41 6.21 1.29 -24.59
C SER A 41 5.28 0.78 -25.68
N LEU A 42 5.81 -0.02 -26.59
CA LEU A 42 5.00 -0.69 -27.62
C LEU A 42 4.01 -1.70 -27.02
N TYR A 43 4.24 -2.16 -25.78
CA TYR A 43 3.32 -3.04 -25.06
C TYR A 43 1.97 -2.36 -24.74
N ALA A 44 1.86 -1.03 -24.87
CA ALA A 44 0.60 -0.31 -24.73
C ALA A 44 -0.50 -0.84 -25.66
N HIS A 45 -0.14 -1.34 -26.82
CA HIS A 45 -1.10 -1.88 -27.80
C HIS A 45 -1.79 -3.17 -27.32
N ILE A 46 -1.23 -3.90 -26.36
CA ILE A 46 -1.83 -5.15 -25.85
C ILE A 46 -3.12 -4.86 -25.08
N PRO A 47 -3.13 -4.06 -23.99
CA PRO A 47 -4.37 -3.75 -23.29
C PRO A 47 -5.38 -3.00 -24.17
N ALA A 48 -4.91 -2.15 -25.09
CA ALA A 48 -5.79 -1.48 -26.06
C ALA A 48 -6.51 -2.50 -26.97
N ALA A 49 -5.78 -3.46 -27.53
CA ALA A 49 -6.36 -4.50 -28.39
C ALA A 49 -7.37 -5.38 -27.61
N VAL A 50 -7.10 -5.69 -26.35
CA VAL A 50 -8.04 -6.45 -25.52
C VAL A 50 -9.33 -5.66 -25.30
N LEU A 51 -9.23 -4.37 -24.96
CA LEU A 51 -10.40 -3.50 -24.78
C LEU A 51 -11.22 -3.42 -26.08
N GLU A 52 -10.58 -3.19 -27.22
CA GLU A 52 -11.24 -3.10 -28.51
C GLU A 52 -11.91 -4.42 -28.90
N LEU A 53 -11.21 -5.55 -28.75
CA LEU A 53 -11.74 -6.88 -29.06
C LEU A 53 -12.97 -7.22 -28.24
N MET A 54 -13.00 -6.79 -26.97
CA MET A 54 -14.12 -7.01 -26.07
C MET A 54 -15.20 -5.91 -26.14
N GLY A 55 -15.08 -4.96 -27.07
CA GLY A 55 -16.05 -3.89 -27.29
C GLY A 55 -16.09 -2.83 -26.19
N HIS A 56 -15.01 -2.67 -25.42
CA HIS A 56 -14.88 -1.64 -24.41
C HIS A 56 -14.21 -0.38 -24.95
N ALA A 57 -14.59 0.78 -24.41
CA ALA A 57 -13.98 2.03 -24.80
C ALA A 57 -12.51 2.12 -24.33
N ILE A 58 -11.64 2.56 -25.25
CA ILE A 58 -10.27 2.91 -24.90
C ILE A 58 -10.31 4.36 -24.40
N ALA A 59 -10.22 4.54 -23.10
CA ALA A 59 -10.21 5.84 -22.43
C ALA A 59 -8.96 5.92 -21.54
N PRO A 60 -7.88 6.59 -22.01
CA PRO A 60 -6.69 6.74 -21.19
C PRO A 60 -7.06 7.47 -19.91
N THR A 61 -6.88 6.78 -18.79
CA THR A 61 -7.10 7.35 -17.45
C THR A 61 -5.83 8.07 -17.02
N GLU A 62 -5.95 9.23 -16.38
CA GLU A 62 -4.80 9.87 -15.76
C GLU A 62 -4.22 8.94 -14.70
N VAL A 63 -2.98 8.51 -14.94
CA VAL A 63 -2.21 7.76 -13.96
C VAL A 63 -1.42 8.79 -13.15
N PRO A 64 -1.57 8.83 -11.82
CA PRO A 64 -0.77 9.70 -10.97
C PRO A 64 0.71 9.55 -11.30
N GLU A 65 1.49 10.61 -11.12
CA GLU A 65 2.93 10.49 -11.25
C GLU A 65 3.43 9.50 -10.20
N ASP A 66 4.25 8.55 -10.66
CA ASP A 66 4.93 7.65 -9.74
C ASP A 66 5.79 8.53 -8.81
N GLU A 67 5.55 8.45 -7.52
CA GLU A 67 6.48 9.00 -6.52
C GLU A 67 7.86 8.38 -6.77
N ALA A 68 8.91 9.16 -6.54
CA ALA A 68 10.25 8.61 -6.64
C ALA A 68 10.34 7.36 -5.75
N LEU A 69 10.90 6.27 -6.26
CA LEU A 69 10.92 4.98 -5.57
C LEU A 69 11.53 5.11 -4.16
N ASP A 70 12.52 5.96 -4.01
CA ASP A 70 13.20 6.24 -2.75
C ASP A 70 12.28 6.97 -1.75
N ASP A 71 11.37 7.83 -2.23
CA ASP A 71 10.39 8.54 -1.38
C ASP A 71 9.25 7.61 -0.96
N ALA A 72 8.79 6.74 -1.88
CA ALA A 72 7.73 5.77 -1.60
C ALA A 72 8.18 4.68 -0.61
N TRP A 73 9.48 4.41 -0.54
CA TRP A 73 10.10 3.41 0.34
C TRP A 73 10.85 4.05 1.51
N ALA A 74 10.74 5.39 1.69
CA ALA A 74 11.32 6.06 2.84
C ALA A 74 10.74 5.47 4.13
N GLU A 75 11.57 4.80 4.89
CA GLU A 75 11.17 4.33 6.21
C GLU A 75 10.84 5.53 7.09
N PRO A 76 9.71 5.52 7.82
CA PRO A 76 9.45 6.55 8.81
C PRO A 76 10.61 6.59 9.78
N ALA A 77 11.07 7.80 10.15
CA ALA A 77 12.14 7.95 11.11
C ALA A 77 11.86 7.09 12.34
N ALA A 78 12.83 6.28 12.78
CA ALA A 78 12.67 5.22 13.78
C ALA A 78 11.99 5.67 15.10
N PHE A 79 11.83 6.97 15.31
CA PHE A 79 11.23 7.58 16.50
C PHE A 79 10.15 8.62 16.16
N ASP A 80 9.66 8.67 14.94
CA ASP A 80 8.70 9.69 14.50
C ASP A 80 7.31 9.53 15.14
N GLY A 81 7.03 8.38 15.73
CA GLY A 81 5.81 8.12 16.50
C GLY A 81 5.96 8.28 18.01
N CYS A 82 7.16 8.41 18.51
CA CYS A 82 7.40 8.67 19.92
C CYS A 82 7.47 10.18 20.14
N SER A 83 6.60 10.71 21.02
CA SER A 83 6.67 12.11 21.43
C SER A 83 8.10 12.46 21.84
N THR A 84 8.76 13.27 21.03
CA THR A 84 10.10 13.81 21.33
C THR A 84 10.06 14.82 22.49
N LYS A 85 8.89 15.07 23.09
CA LYS A 85 8.75 15.85 24.30
C LYS A 85 9.44 15.12 25.45
N GLY A 86 10.70 15.47 25.70
CA GLY A 86 11.53 14.90 26.75
C GLY A 86 12.78 14.16 26.26
N GLN A 87 12.94 13.94 24.97
CA GLN A 87 14.18 13.43 24.42
C GLN A 87 15.12 14.60 24.10
N GLN A 88 16.18 14.70 24.87
CA GLN A 88 17.27 15.62 24.56
C GLN A 88 18.11 15.02 23.41
N ARG A 89 18.82 15.88 22.69
CA ARG A 89 19.70 15.46 21.59
C ARG A 89 20.70 14.41 22.08
N ALA A 90 21.04 13.46 21.21
CA ALA A 90 21.93 12.33 21.52
C ALA A 90 23.33 12.74 22.02
N ASP A 91 23.72 14.01 21.82
CA ASP A 91 24.97 14.61 22.22
C ASP A 91 24.92 15.32 23.60
N GLN A 92 23.75 15.30 24.26
CA GLN A 92 23.58 15.92 25.58
C GLN A 92 23.32 14.88 26.67
N PRO A 93 23.93 15.00 27.86
CA PRO A 93 23.65 14.09 28.96
C PRO A 93 22.21 14.23 29.42
N GLN A 94 21.49 13.11 29.45
CA GLN A 94 20.08 13.07 29.88
C GLN A 94 19.99 12.78 31.37
N PRO A 95 19.24 13.58 32.18
CA PRO A 95 19.00 13.27 33.56
C PRO A 95 18.08 12.04 33.69
N ILE A 96 18.56 11.00 34.33
CA ILE A 96 17.77 9.82 34.63
C ILE A 96 17.00 10.06 35.93
N HIS A 97 15.69 10.24 35.82
CA HIS A 97 14.80 10.34 37.00
C HIS A 97 14.46 8.94 37.51
N ILE A 98 15.12 8.50 38.58
CA ILE A 98 14.78 7.25 39.26
C ILE A 98 13.61 7.51 40.19
N VAL A 99 12.41 7.12 39.83
CA VAL A 99 11.24 7.14 40.69
C VAL A 99 11.33 5.93 41.64
N ARG A 100 11.71 6.17 42.89
CA ARG A 100 11.61 5.14 43.94
C ARG A 100 10.15 4.98 44.34
N THR A 101 9.52 3.90 43.92
CA THR A 101 8.21 3.52 44.43
C THR A 101 8.38 3.16 45.91
N PRO A 102 7.65 3.81 46.85
CA PRO A 102 7.71 3.41 48.27
C PRO A 102 7.21 1.98 48.38
N ARG A 103 8.03 1.10 48.95
CA ARG A 103 7.69 -0.27 49.23
C ARG A 103 6.55 -0.25 50.27
N ALA A 104 5.38 -0.74 49.95
CA ALA A 104 4.28 -0.90 50.84
C ALA A 104 4.77 -1.73 52.05
N SER A 105 4.77 -1.12 53.24
CA SER A 105 5.06 -1.82 54.49
C SER A 105 4.02 -2.90 54.70
N ALA A 106 4.47 -4.16 54.72
CA ALA A 106 3.62 -5.29 55.06
C ALA A 106 3.12 -5.10 56.50
N SER A 107 1.83 -4.86 56.67
CA SER A 107 1.17 -4.87 57.96
C SER A 107 1.20 -6.30 58.53
N THR A 108 1.91 -6.49 59.60
CA THR A 108 1.91 -7.75 60.38
C THR A 108 0.51 -7.99 60.93
N PRO A 109 -0.11 -9.15 60.74
CA PRO A 109 -1.38 -9.46 61.38
C PRO A 109 -1.15 -9.69 62.88
N GLN A 110 -1.76 -8.85 63.71
CA GLN A 110 -1.77 -8.98 65.14
C GLN A 110 -2.67 -10.19 65.52
N ARG A 111 -2.03 -11.25 66.06
CA ARG A 111 -2.71 -12.41 66.54
C ARG A 111 -3.33 -12.01 67.90
N GLY A 112 -4.66 -11.90 67.98
CA GLY A 112 -5.41 -11.74 69.17
C GLY A 112 -5.48 -13.06 69.98
N ALA A 113 -5.29 -12.94 71.21
CA ALA A 113 -5.48 -14.02 72.25
C ALA A 113 -6.95 -14.32 72.44
#